data_00762de04240a4fc5f64a46f8e07789e
#
_entry.id   00762de04240a4fc5f64a46f8e07789e
#
_cell.length_a   1.000
_cell.length_b   1.000
_cell.length_c   1.000
_cell.angle_alpha   90.00
_cell.angle_beta   90.00
_cell.angle_gamma   90.00
#
_symmetry.space_group_name_H-M   'P 1'
#
loop_
_entity.id
_entity.type
_entity.pdbx_description
1 polymer ?
#
loop_
_entity_poly.entity_id
_entity_poly.type
_entity_poly.pdbx_seq_one_letter_code
_entity_poly.pdbx_strand_id
1 'polypeptide(L)' 'MRKSKYNSFDELPLMLTVEEVSHVLGIGLAHAYEVAHRRDFPTITLGSRIIVPRDKFVEWIDEQAAKKSEIF' A
#
# COMPACT_ATOMS: atom_id res chain seq x y z
N MET A 1 -7.72 -7.40 12.83
CA MET A 1 -6.76 -6.63 12.01
C MET A 1 -5.32 -6.90 12.46
N ARG A 2 -4.43 -7.08 11.51
CA ARG A 2 -3.02 -7.29 11.83
C ARG A 2 -2.36 -6.00 12.28
N LYS A 3 -1.38 -6.13 13.16
CA LYS A 3 -0.56 -5.01 13.56
C LYS A 3 0.47 -4.73 12.47
N SER A 4 0.72 -3.46 12.15
CA SER A 4 1.72 -3.12 11.16
C SER A 4 3.12 -3.49 11.66
N LYS A 5 3.95 -3.96 10.75
CA LYS A 5 5.35 -4.30 11.00
C LYS A 5 6.23 -3.06 11.14
N TYR A 6 5.81 -1.95 10.58
CA TYR A 6 6.61 -0.71 10.53
C TYR A 6 6.09 0.33 11.49
N ASN A 7 7.01 1.13 12.03
CA ASN A 7 6.67 2.23 12.95
C ASN A 7 6.67 3.59 12.26
N SER A 8 7.27 3.69 11.08
CA SER A 8 7.42 4.95 10.37
C SER A 8 7.55 4.67 8.87
N PHE A 9 7.07 5.59 8.05
CA PHE A 9 7.26 5.49 6.60
C PHE A 9 8.73 5.54 6.19
N ASP A 10 9.57 6.17 7.02
CA ASP A 10 11.00 6.24 6.73
C ASP A 10 11.69 4.88 6.78
N GLU A 11 11.07 3.89 7.41
CA GLU A 11 11.60 2.52 7.45
C GLU A 11 11.35 1.76 6.15
N LEU A 12 10.55 2.32 5.25
CA LEU A 12 10.18 1.66 4.01
C LEU A 12 11.19 1.95 2.91
N PRO A 13 11.44 1.00 2.00
CA PRO A 13 12.26 1.29 0.82
C PRO A 13 11.53 2.25 -0.11
N LEU A 14 12.25 2.82 -1.08
CA LEU A 14 11.65 3.73 -2.06
C LEU A 14 10.58 3.06 -2.90
N MET A 15 10.75 1.79 -3.19
CA MET A 15 9.77 0.99 -3.94
C MET A 15 9.34 -0.19 -3.09
N LEU A 16 8.03 -0.36 -2.94
CA LEU A 16 7.44 -1.40 -2.10
C LEU A 16 6.92 -2.55 -2.95
N THR A 17 6.95 -3.75 -2.38
CA THR A 17 6.22 -4.89 -2.91
C THR A 17 4.79 -4.85 -2.35
N VAL A 18 3.89 -5.64 -2.95
CA VAL A 18 2.52 -5.76 -2.42
C VAL A 18 2.55 -6.36 -1.02
N GLU A 19 3.47 -7.28 -0.75
CA GLU A 19 3.63 -7.84 0.59
C GLU A 19 3.99 -6.76 1.62
N GLU A 20 4.90 -5.85 1.26
CA GLU A 20 5.25 -4.74 2.14
C GLU A 20 4.06 -3.81 2.38
N VAL A 21 3.26 -3.56 1.34
CA VAL A 21 2.02 -2.80 1.49
C VAL A 21 1.08 -3.47 2.50
N SER A 22 0.98 -4.80 2.44
CA SER A 22 0.13 -5.54 3.39
C SER A 22 0.60 -5.34 4.83
N HIS A 23 1.91 -5.31 5.05
CA HIS A 23 2.47 -5.08 6.38
C HIS A 23 2.24 -3.65 6.87
N VAL A 24 2.34 -2.67 5.99
CA VAL A 24 2.09 -1.27 6.36
C VAL A 24 0.62 -1.07 6.74
N LEU A 25 -0.28 -1.60 5.93
CA LEU A 25 -1.71 -1.43 6.17
C LEU A 25 -2.25 -2.37 7.26
N GLY A 26 -1.46 -3.37 7.66
CA GLY A 26 -1.90 -4.31 8.66
C GLY A 26 -3.01 -5.23 8.17
N ILE A 27 -2.99 -5.60 6.90
CA ILE A 27 -4.01 -6.46 6.27
C ILE A 27 -3.36 -7.71 5.69
N GLY A 28 -4.18 -8.70 5.36
CA GLY A 28 -3.69 -9.92 4.72
C GLY A 28 -3.24 -9.65 3.29
N LEU A 29 -2.41 -10.56 2.76
CA LEU A 29 -1.84 -10.41 1.43
C LEU A 29 -2.90 -10.38 0.34
N ALA A 30 -3.94 -11.20 0.46
CA ALA A 30 -5.04 -11.21 -0.51
C ALA A 30 -5.73 -9.85 -0.60
N HIS A 31 -5.99 -9.22 0.55
CA HIS A 31 -6.58 -7.89 0.60
C HIS A 31 -5.62 -6.84 0.02
N ALA A 32 -4.32 -7.00 0.25
CA ALA A 32 -3.33 -6.08 -0.31
C ALA A 32 -3.32 -6.13 -1.84
N TYR A 33 -3.47 -7.31 -2.42
CA TYR A 33 -3.60 -7.43 -3.88
C TYR A 33 -4.88 -6.78 -4.39
N GLU A 34 -5.98 -6.90 -3.66
CA GLU A 34 -7.23 -6.22 -4.03
C GLU A 34 -7.03 -4.69 -4.04
N VAL A 35 -6.37 -4.17 -3.01
CA VAL A 35 -6.05 -2.73 -2.95
C VAL A 35 -5.15 -2.32 -4.12
N ALA A 36 -4.14 -3.13 -4.42
CA ALA A 36 -3.18 -2.83 -5.48
C ALA A 36 -3.84 -2.79 -6.87
N HIS A 37 -4.96 -3.48 -7.05
CA HIS A 37 -5.68 -3.48 -8.33
C HIS A 37 -6.68 -2.34 -8.46
N ARG A 38 -6.85 -1.51 -7.44
CA ARG A 38 -7.72 -0.34 -7.53
C ARG A 38 -7.12 0.69 -8.49
N ARG A 39 -7.99 1.39 -9.22
CA ARG A 39 -7.54 2.41 -10.17
C ARG A 39 -6.83 3.58 -9.50
N ASP A 40 -7.24 3.90 -8.29
CA ASP A 40 -6.68 5.05 -7.56
C ASP A 40 -5.39 4.71 -6.81
N PHE A 41 -5.00 3.43 -6.79
CA PHE A 41 -3.81 3.02 -6.04
C PHE A 41 -2.56 3.13 -6.92
N PRO A 42 -1.47 3.77 -6.42
CA PRO A 42 -0.27 3.98 -7.22
C PRO A 42 0.56 2.71 -7.36
N THR A 43 0.54 2.12 -8.54
CA THR A 43 1.37 0.95 -8.84
C THR A 43 2.13 1.16 -10.15
N ILE A 44 3.26 0.48 -10.25
CA ILE A 44 4.01 0.35 -11.50
C ILE A 44 4.14 -1.13 -11.77
N THR A 45 3.76 -1.56 -12.96
CA THR A 45 3.89 -2.96 -13.36
C THR A 45 5.15 -3.13 -14.21
N LEU A 46 6.06 -3.97 -13.73
CA LEU A 46 7.31 -4.28 -14.44
C LEU A 46 7.29 -5.78 -14.78
N GLY A 47 6.92 -6.10 -16.01
CA GLY A 47 6.71 -7.50 -16.39
C GLY A 47 5.61 -8.11 -15.54
N SER A 48 5.94 -9.15 -14.78
CA SER A 48 4.98 -9.81 -13.90
C SER A 48 5.00 -9.25 -12.46
N ARG A 49 5.85 -8.24 -12.21
CA ARG A 49 6.00 -7.67 -10.87
C ARG A 49 5.18 -6.39 -10.74
N ILE A 50 4.58 -6.23 -9.56
CA ILE A 50 3.89 -4.99 -9.18
C ILE A 50 4.72 -4.33 -8.10
N ILE A 51 5.10 -3.08 -8.30
CA ILE A 51 5.81 -2.30 -7.30
C ILE A 51 5.05 -1.01 -7.02
N VAL A 52 5.27 -0.47 -5.83
CA VAL A 52 4.52 0.68 -5.33
C VAL A 52 5.51 1.76 -4.87
N PRO A 53 5.56 2.93 -5.53
CA PRO A 53 6.42 4.01 -5.06
C PRO A 53 5.99 4.47 -3.67
N ARG A 54 6.93 4.48 -2.73
CA ARG A 54 6.64 4.84 -1.33
C ARG A 54 5.96 6.20 -1.20
N ASP A 55 6.50 7.21 -1.84
CA ASP A 55 5.98 8.58 -1.68
C ASP A 55 4.54 8.70 -2.19
N LYS A 56 4.23 8.03 -3.30
CA LYS A 56 2.87 8.02 -3.84
C LYS A 56 1.92 7.22 -2.96
N PHE A 57 2.41 6.16 -2.35
CA PHE A 57 1.65 5.35 -1.42
C PHE A 57 1.26 6.18 -0.18
N VAL A 58 2.21 6.95 0.35
CA VAL A 58 1.94 7.84 1.50
C VAL A 58 0.88 8.87 1.13
N GLU A 59 0.99 9.48 -0.05
CA GLU A 59 -0.02 10.43 -0.55
C GLU A 59 -1.39 9.76 -0.65
N TRP A 60 -1.43 8.53 -1.16
CA TRP A 60 -2.68 7.78 -1.29
C TRP A 60 -3.33 7.54 0.09
N ILE A 61 -2.52 7.17 1.08
CA ILE A 61 -3.02 6.98 2.45
C ILE A 61 -3.62 8.27 2.97
N ASP A 62 -2.93 9.39 2.78
CA ASP A 62 -3.42 10.71 3.22
C ASP A 62 -4.75 11.05 2.56
N GLU A 63 -4.89 10.78 1.27
CA GLU A 63 -6.13 11.02 0.54
C GLU A 63 -7.28 10.17 1.08
N GLN A 64 -7.02 8.87 1.33
CA GLN A 64 -8.05 7.99 1.86
C GLN A 64 -8.50 8.42 3.24
N ALA A 65 -7.58 8.82 4.08
CA ALA A 65 -7.90 9.31 5.43
C ALA A 65 -8.72 10.60 5.36
N ALA A 66 -8.37 11.52 4.47
CA ALA A 66 -9.10 12.77 4.30
C ALA A 66 -10.53 12.54 3.82
N LYS A 67 -10.74 11.55 2.97
CA LYS A 67 -12.07 11.18 2.45
C LYS A 67 -12.85 10.30 3.42
N LYS A 68 -12.20 9.77 4.45
CA LYS A 68 -12.75 8.75 5.34
C LYS A 68 -13.25 7.56 4.55
N SER A 69 -12.42 7.11 3.61
CA SER A 69 -12.76 6.04 2.68
C SER A 69 -12.95 4.70 3.37
N GLU A 70 -13.85 3.90 2.83
CA GLU A 70 -14.00 2.50 3.20
C GLU A 70 -13.45 1.68 2.04
N ILE A 71 -12.39 0.89 2.30
CA ILE A 71 -11.72 0.11 1.26
C ILE A 71 -12.37 -1.26 1.12
N PHE A 72 -12.80 -1.83 2.24
CA PHE A 72 -13.43 -3.15 2.28
C PHE A 72 -14.78 -3.10 2.94
#